data_68e26a4b87fb54cee952d63348a73bd4
#
_entry.id   68e26a4b87fb54cee952d63348a73bd4
#
_cell.length_a   1.000
_cell.length_b   1.000
_cell.length_c   1.000
_cell.angle_alpha   90.00
_cell.angle_beta   90.00
_cell.angle_gamma   90.00
#
_symmetry.space_group_name_H-M   'P 1'
#
loop_
_entity.id
_entity.type
_entity.pdbx_description
1 polymer ?
#
loop_
_entity_poly.entity_id
_entity_poly.type
_entity_poly.pdbx_seq_one_letter_code
_entity_poly.pdbx_strand_id
1 'polypeptide(L)'
;MTQTNPTSPPRVDTAMDGDPLLHLHKMSTTAGLGSQDYVAVNVTAVIAVLFGLASLLAIASPVLLIFPLVGVALGVVALRQVKQSNGTQTGAGLAILGLALSGIITAALLCYQGYQVLQRRADQHALASLCQKFGELIDQRKFAEAYDLFDSDFQTRVSKQAFISQLTGIQSQRLMTPIEAISWNGLAEFHSDEAGTETADSMIKVHFKDSANEGRYSARFRRTGDGPWMFDNIPDYFPPARPPAQ
;
A
#
# COMPACT_ATOMS: atom_id res chain seq x y z
N MET A 1 102.35 13.58 44.68
CA MET A 1 101.21 12.92 45.32
C MET A 1 100.35 12.28 44.23
N THR A 2 100.62 11.01 43.99
CA THR A 2 99.95 10.30 42.89
C THR A 2 98.88 9.40 43.50
N GLN A 3 97.63 9.64 43.22
CA GLN A 3 96.55 8.75 43.65
C GLN A 3 96.34 7.68 42.60
N THR A 4 96.57 6.47 42.99
CA THR A 4 96.27 5.25 42.27
C THR A 4 94.76 4.93 42.41
N ASN A 5 94.08 4.84 41.26
CA ASN A 5 92.69 4.45 41.18
C ASN A 5 92.54 2.89 41.32
N PRO A 6 91.65 2.39 42.17
CA PRO A 6 91.47 0.92 42.31
C PRO A 6 90.66 0.39 41.13
N THR A 7 91.22 -0.69 40.59
CA THR A 7 90.71 -1.54 39.47
C THR A 7 89.37 -2.15 39.89
N SER A 8 88.33 -1.87 39.12
CA SER A 8 87.04 -2.55 39.24
C SER A 8 87.10 -4.03 38.79
N PRO A 9 86.43 -4.93 39.49
CA PRO A 9 86.43 -6.34 39.12
C PRO A 9 85.58 -6.58 37.83
N PRO A 10 85.97 -7.65 37.08
CA PRO A 10 85.23 -7.93 35.84
C PRO A 10 83.82 -8.38 36.14
N ARG A 11 82.89 -7.78 35.43
CA ARG A 11 81.50 -8.12 35.43
C ARG A 11 81.33 -9.48 34.73
N VAL A 12 80.99 -10.49 35.45
CA VAL A 12 80.56 -11.77 34.92
C VAL A 12 79.19 -11.59 34.34
N ASP A 13 79.10 -11.50 33.01
CA ASP A 13 77.86 -11.62 32.31
C ASP A 13 77.31 -13.01 32.45
N THR A 14 76.50 -13.25 33.50
CA THR A 14 75.66 -14.43 33.57
C THR A 14 74.66 -14.28 32.42
N ALA A 15 74.95 -15.00 31.35
CA ALA A 15 73.96 -15.28 30.32
C ALA A 15 72.79 -15.94 31.05
N MET A 16 71.77 -15.11 31.32
CA MET A 16 70.49 -15.65 31.72
C MET A 16 69.96 -16.45 30.53
N ASP A 17 70.02 -17.76 30.69
CA ASP A 17 69.23 -18.69 29.88
C ASP A 17 67.82 -18.20 29.89
N GLY A 18 67.45 -17.53 28.81
CA GLY A 18 66.13 -17.02 28.64
C GLY A 18 65.14 -18.18 28.65
N ASP A 19 64.24 -18.16 29.61
CA ASP A 19 63.15 -19.11 29.72
C ASP A 19 62.53 -19.33 28.32
N PRO A 20 62.58 -20.57 27.81
CA PRO A 20 62.10 -20.91 26.47
C PRO A 20 60.64 -20.55 26.30
N LEU A 21 59.85 -20.35 27.38
CA LEU A 21 58.49 -19.91 27.38
C LEU A 21 58.36 -18.43 27.02
N LEU A 22 59.38 -17.60 27.37
CA LEU A 22 59.43 -16.18 26.99
C LEU A 22 59.63 -15.99 25.47
N HIS A 23 60.41 -16.90 24.86
CA HIS A 23 60.58 -16.93 23.39
C HIS A 23 59.29 -17.40 22.68
N LEU A 24 58.57 -18.36 23.25
CA LEU A 24 57.27 -18.80 22.74
C LEU A 24 56.21 -17.65 22.81
N HIS A 25 56.23 -16.87 23.89
CA HIS A 25 55.33 -15.73 24.01
C HIS A 25 55.65 -14.61 23.01
N LYS A 26 56.95 -14.41 22.74
CA LYS A 26 57.41 -13.44 21.74
C LYS A 26 57.18 -13.93 20.32
N MET A 27 57.23 -15.24 20.06
CA MET A 27 56.88 -15.84 18.78
C MET A 27 55.37 -15.73 18.48
N SER A 28 54.53 -15.88 19.49
CA SER A 28 53.07 -15.76 19.31
C SER A 28 52.62 -14.34 18.96
N THR A 29 53.39 -13.32 19.38
CA THR A 29 53.13 -11.94 18.99
C THR A 29 53.76 -11.55 17.64
N THR A 30 54.77 -12.30 17.17
CA THR A 30 55.48 -11.98 15.92
C THR A 30 55.09 -12.95 14.79
N ALA A 31 54.64 -14.16 15.10
CA ALA A 31 54.06 -15.12 14.14
C ALA A 31 52.55 -14.94 14.02
N GLY A 32 51.96 -13.94 14.68
CA GLY A 32 50.63 -13.51 14.35
C GLY A 32 50.63 -13.09 12.90
N LEU A 33 49.99 -13.83 12.04
CA LEU A 33 49.31 -13.28 10.88
C LEU A 33 48.84 -11.92 11.34
N GLY A 34 49.50 -10.83 10.85
CA GLY A 34 49.35 -9.50 11.39
C GLY A 34 47.92 -9.28 11.81
N SER A 35 47.69 -8.74 12.97
CA SER A 35 46.37 -8.38 13.43
C SER A 35 45.76 -7.43 12.40
N GLN A 36 45.42 -8.01 11.25
CA GLN A 36 44.45 -7.37 10.41
C GLN A 36 43.25 -7.29 11.33
N ASP A 37 42.97 -6.07 11.77
CA ASP A 37 41.75 -5.76 12.51
C ASP A 37 40.62 -6.42 11.73
N TYR A 38 40.20 -7.60 12.16
CA TYR A 38 39.15 -8.37 11.50
C TYR A 38 37.87 -7.62 11.83
N VAL A 39 37.62 -6.62 11.01
CA VAL A 39 36.45 -5.76 11.17
C VAL A 39 35.24 -6.59 10.73
N ALA A 40 34.50 -7.07 11.71
CA ALA A 40 33.34 -7.91 11.47
C ALA A 40 32.24 -7.10 10.76
N VAL A 41 31.71 -7.67 9.68
CA VAL A 41 30.54 -7.09 9.02
C VAL A 41 29.32 -7.26 9.92
N ASN A 42 28.59 -6.20 10.16
CA ASN A 42 27.38 -6.24 10.98
C ASN A 42 26.30 -7.08 10.28
N VAL A 43 25.92 -8.18 10.88
CA VAL A 43 24.91 -9.13 10.34
C VAL A 43 23.54 -8.42 10.18
N THR A 44 23.18 -7.54 11.12
CA THR A 44 21.93 -6.79 11.06
C THR A 44 21.87 -5.88 9.81
N ALA A 45 23.03 -5.34 9.39
CA ALA A 45 23.11 -4.54 8.17
C ALA A 45 22.85 -5.37 6.91
N VAL A 46 23.37 -6.60 6.87
CA VAL A 46 23.13 -7.54 5.76
C VAL A 46 21.64 -7.92 5.71
N ILE A 47 21.05 -8.26 6.86
CA ILE A 47 19.62 -8.59 6.95
C ILE A 47 18.76 -7.40 6.52
N ALA A 48 19.13 -6.17 6.89
CA ALA A 48 18.41 -4.97 6.45
C ALA A 48 18.38 -4.82 4.92
N VAL A 49 19.50 -5.14 4.23
CA VAL A 49 19.54 -5.12 2.76
C VAL A 49 18.64 -6.21 2.17
N LEU A 50 18.63 -7.42 2.74
CA LEU A 50 17.77 -8.51 2.28
C LEU A 50 16.28 -8.14 2.42
N PHE A 51 15.88 -7.54 3.54
CA PHE A 51 14.52 -7.01 3.72
C PHE A 51 14.23 -5.85 2.79
N GLY A 52 15.22 -5.00 2.50
CA GLY A 52 15.12 -3.94 1.50
C GLY A 52 14.82 -4.49 0.10
N LEU A 53 15.51 -5.56 -0.31
CA LEU A 53 15.24 -6.25 -1.58
C LEU A 53 13.88 -6.96 -1.57
N ALA A 54 13.56 -7.66 -0.46
CA ALA A 54 12.26 -8.32 -0.30
C ALA A 54 11.09 -7.31 -0.30
N SER A 55 11.35 -6.04 0.00
CA SER A 55 10.33 -4.97 -0.08
C SER A 55 9.74 -4.79 -1.48
N LEU A 56 10.45 -5.20 -2.55
CA LEU A 56 9.91 -5.20 -3.91
C LEU A 56 8.69 -6.10 -4.05
N LEU A 57 8.60 -7.17 -3.26
CA LEU A 57 7.44 -8.06 -3.25
C LEU A 57 6.18 -7.37 -2.72
N ALA A 58 6.31 -6.28 -1.96
CA ALA A 58 5.18 -5.51 -1.44
C ALA A 58 4.37 -4.82 -2.55
N ILE A 59 4.93 -4.70 -3.76
CA ILE A 59 4.21 -4.19 -4.93
C ILE A 59 3.10 -5.17 -5.35
N ALA A 60 3.34 -6.48 -5.19
CA ALA A 60 2.39 -7.50 -5.60
C ALA A 60 1.20 -7.67 -4.64
N SER A 61 1.37 -7.35 -3.34
CA SER A 61 0.30 -7.47 -2.35
C SER A 61 0.48 -6.51 -1.18
N PRO A 62 -0.57 -5.77 -0.78
CA PRO A 62 -0.53 -4.85 0.37
C PRO A 62 -0.14 -5.53 1.70
N VAL A 63 -0.42 -6.83 1.85
CA VAL A 63 -0.05 -7.61 3.05
C VAL A 63 1.47 -7.65 3.22
N LEU A 64 2.23 -7.62 2.11
CA LEU A 64 3.68 -7.67 2.12
C LEU A 64 4.35 -6.34 2.49
N LEU A 65 3.59 -5.30 2.79
CA LEU A 65 4.07 -4.00 3.28
C LEU A 65 4.84 -4.11 4.61
N ILE A 66 4.69 -5.24 5.31
CA ILE A 66 5.47 -5.54 6.50
C ILE A 66 6.98 -5.63 6.21
N PHE A 67 7.40 -6.11 5.02
CA PHE A 67 8.82 -6.24 4.67
C PHE A 67 9.57 -4.91 4.63
N PRO A 68 9.09 -3.86 3.91
CA PRO A 68 9.76 -2.57 3.93
C PRO A 68 9.74 -1.92 5.32
N LEU A 69 8.69 -2.08 6.12
CA LEU A 69 8.65 -1.54 7.48
C LEU A 69 9.70 -2.20 8.37
N VAL A 70 9.83 -3.52 8.31
CA VAL A 70 10.88 -4.26 9.04
C VAL A 70 12.26 -3.88 8.53
N GLY A 71 12.44 -3.72 7.21
CA GLY A 71 13.70 -3.28 6.60
C GLY A 71 14.15 -1.91 7.10
N VAL A 72 13.24 -0.94 7.21
CA VAL A 72 13.52 0.38 7.80
C VAL A 72 13.94 0.25 9.27
N ALA A 73 13.21 -0.51 10.07
CA ALA A 73 13.52 -0.72 11.49
C ALA A 73 14.92 -1.36 11.67
N LEU A 74 15.21 -2.42 10.93
CA LEU A 74 16.50 -3.10 10.96
C LEU A 74 17.64 -2.20 10.48
N GLY A 75 17.42 -1.39 9.45
CA GLY A 75 18.40 -0.43 8.96
C GLY A 75 18.76 0.61 10.02
N VAL A 76 17.78 1.15 10.75
CA VAL A 76 18.02 2.08 11.86
C VAL A 76 18.78 1.41 13.00
N VAL A 77 18.41 0.17 13.36
CA VAL A 77 19.10 -0.60 14.41
C VAL A 77 20.55 -0.88 14.00
N ALA A 78 20.77 -1.32 12.75
CA ALA A 78 22.12 -1.59 12.22
C ALA A 78 23.01 -0.33 12.27
N LEU A 79 22.49 0.83 11.85
CA LEU A 79 23.24 2.08 11.93
C LEU A 79 23.60 2.47 13.36
N ARG A 80 22.71 2.26 14.32
CA ARG A 80 22.99 2.49 15.74
C ARG A 80 24.09 1.55 16.26
N GLN A 81 24.01 0.25 15.91
CA GLN A 81 25.01 -0.75 16.30
C GLN A 81 26.39 -0.42 15.73
N VAL A 82 26.48 -0.07 14.43
CA VAL A 82 27.77 0.31 13.82
C VAL A 82 28.34 1.57 14.45
N LYS A 83 27.53 2.59 14.75
CA LYS A 83 27.98 3.80 15.43
C LYS A 83 28.49 3.53 16.86
N GLN A 84 27.88 2.61 17.57
CA GLN A 84 28.26 2.25 18.93
C GLN A 84 29.44 1.31 19.02
N SER A 85 29.84 0.68 17.91
CA SER A 85 30.92 -0.32 17.90
C SER A 85 32.35 0.25 17.97
N ASN A 86 32.51 1.59 18.02
CA ASN A 86 33.82 2.26 18.06
C ASN A 86 34.82 1.77 16.99
N GLY A 87 34.34 1.43 15.81
CA GLY A 87 35.18 0.98 14.67
C GLY A 87 35.43 -0.53 14.60
N THR A 88 34.93 -1.33 15.56
CA THR A 88 35.06 -2.80 15.52
C THR A 88 34.13 -3.48 14.54
N GLN A 89 33.08 -2.78 14.06
CA GLN A 89 32.15 -3.28 13.06
C GLN A 89 32.09 -2.38 11.84
N THR A 90 32.08 -2.99 10.66
CA THR A 90 31.81 -2.31 9.38
C THR A 90 30.41 -2.68 8.86
N GLY A 91 29.95 -1.92 7.88
CA GLY A 91 28.68 -2.17 7.23
C GLY A 91 27.70 -0.97 7.30
N ALA A 92 28.19 0.21 7.71
CA ALA A 92 27.38 1.42 7.69
C ALA A 92 26.81 1.70 6.30
N GLY A 93 27.59 1.47 5.23
CA GLY A 93 27.11 1.63 3.85
C GLY A 93 25.99 0.67 3.50
N LEU A 94 26.09 -0.60 3.93
CA LEU A 94 25.03 -1.60 3.73
C LEU A 94 23.77 -1.23 4.51
N ALA A 95 23.90 -0.78 5.76
CA ALA A 95 22.77 -0.33 6.56
C ALA A 95 22.06 0.89 5.95
N ILE A 96 22.82 1.86 5.42
CA ILE A 96 22.26 3.02 4.70
C ILE A 96 21.55 2.57 3.43
N LEU A 97 22.16 1.67 2.66
CA LEU A 97 21.55 1.15 1.43
C LEU A 97 20.26 0.39 1.71
N GLY A 98 20.23 -0.50 2.70
CA GLY A 98 19.02 -1.20 3.11
C GLY A 98 17.93 -0.24 3.61
N LEU A 99 18.30 0.75 4.42
CA LEU A 99 17.39 1.78 4.90
C LEU A 99 16.83 2.65 3.76
N ALA A 100 17.69 3.09 2.85
CA ALA A 100 17.27 3.92 1.73
C ALA A 100 16.33 3.15 0.80
N LEU A 101 16.66 1.90 0.45
CA LEU A 101 15.86 1.06 -0.41
C LEU A 101 14.47 0.81 0.21
N SER A 102 14.43 0.36 1.47
CA SER A 102 13.17 0.14 2.19
C SER A 102 12.38 1.44 2.36
N GLY A 103 13.05 2.55 2.66
CA GLY A 103 12.41 3.86 2.85
C GLY A 103 11.77 4.39 1.58
N ILE A 104 12.47 4.31 0.44
CA ILE A 104 11.94 4.75 -0.86
C ILE A 104 10.72 3.91 -1.25
N ILE A 105 10.82 2.57 -1.12
CA ILE A 105 9.71 1.67 -1.44
C ILE A 105 8.52 1.94 -0.51
N THR A 106 8.74 2.11 0.79
CA THR A 106 7.68 2.45 1.74
C THR A 106 7.00 3.75 1.36
N ALA A 107 7.76 4.80 1.07
CA ALA A 107 7.22 6.10 0.68
C ALA A 107 6.41 6.00 -0.62
N ALA A 108 6.93 5.32 -1.63
CA ALA A 108 6.24 5.11 -2.90
C ALA A 108 4.91 4.36 -2.72
N LEU A 109 4.90 3.29 -1.93
CA LEU A 109 3.69 2.52 -1.64
C LEU A 109 2.66 3.33 -0.84
N LEU A 110 3.08 4.10 0.15
CA LEU A 110 2.19 4.98 0.91
C LEU A 110 1.58 6.08 0.02
N CYS A 111 2.36 6.68 -0.85
CA CYS A 111 1.86 7.65 -1.82
C CYS A 111 0.84 7.02 -2.78
N TYR A 112 1.13 5.83 -3.30
CA TYR A 112 0.22 5.10 -4.18
C TYR A 112 -1.08 4.73 -3.48
N GLN A 113 -1.02 4.16 -2.26
CA GLN A 113 -2.20 3.83 -1.47
C GLN A 113 -3.01 5.08 -1.11
N GLY A 114 -2.33 6.17 -0.72
CA GLY A 114 -2.99 7.44 -0.44
C GLY A 114 -3.74 7.99 -1.66
N TYR A 115 -3.12 7.93 -2.84
CA TYR A 115 -3.76 8.33 -4.09
C TYR A 115 -5.00 7.48 -4.40
N GLN A 116 -4.92 6.17 -4.26
CA GLN A 116 -6.05 5.26 -4.44
C GLN A 116 -7.22 5.58 -3.49
N VAL A 117 -6.92 5.86 -2.22
CA VAL A 117 -7.95 6.23 -1.24
C VAL A 117 -8.63 7.55 -1.62
N LEU A 118 -7.86 8.54 -2.08
CA LEU A 118 -8.41 9.83 -2.53
C LEU A 118 -9.29 9.67 -3.76
N GLN A 119 -8.87 8.90 -4.75
CA GLN A 119 -9.68 8.61 -5.93
C GLN A 119 -10.99 7.91 -5.55
N ARG A 120 -10.91 6.85 -4.74
CA ARG A 120 -12.11 6.14 -4.28
C ARG A 120 -13.09 7.04 -3.54
N ARG A 121 -12.61 7.99 -2.73
CA ARG A 121 -13.48 8.98 -2.08
C ARG A 121 -14.15 9.90 -3.09
N ALA A 122 -13.42 10.38 -4.09
CA ALA A 122 -14.00 11.21 -5.15
C ALA A 122 -15.08 10.45 -5.93
N ASP A 123 -14.82 9.18 -6.27
CA ASP A 123 -15.78 8.31 -6.93
C ASP A 123 -17.02 8.07 -6.08
N GLN A 124 -16.85 7.82 -4.78
CA GLN A 124 -17.97 7.69 -3.84
C GLN A 124 -18.84 8.94 -3.80
N HIS A 125 -18.23 10.12 -3.76
CA HIS A 125 -18.98 11.39 -3.83
C HIS A 125 -19.69 11.57 -5.16
N ALA A 126 -19.07 11.19 -6.27
CA ALA A 126 -19.67 11.25 -7.58
C ALA A 126 -20.90 10.32 -7.70
N LEU A 127 -20.77 9.06 -7.20
CA LEU A 127 -21.89 8.12 -7.15
C LEU A 127 -23.04 8.63 -6.26
N ALA A 128 -22.70 9.17 -5.09
CA ALA A 128 -23.72 9.74 -4.19
C ALA A 128 -24.47 10.89 -4.85
N SER A 129 -23.76 11.81 -5.50
CA SER A 129 -24.37 12.95 -6.20
C SER A 129 -25.22 12.52 -7.41
N LEU A 130 -24.78 11.48 -8.13
CA LEU A 130 -25.53 10.89 -9.24
C LEU A 130 -26.85 10.26 -8.74
N CYS A 131 -26.80 9.50 -7.65
CA CYS A 131 -27.99 8.91 -7.04
C CYS A 131 -28.96 10.00 -6.52
N GLN A 132 -28.45 11.03 -5.87
CA GLN A 132 -29.25 12.15 -5.41
C GLN A 132 -29.94 12.85 -6.60
N LYS A 133 -29.17 13.19 -7.64
CA LYS A 133 -29.72 13.84 -8.85
C LYS A 133 -30.80 12.98 -9.51
N PHE A 134 -30.56 11.66 -9.59
CA PHE A 134 -31.56 10.73 -10.11
C PHE A 134 -32.82 10.73 -9.27
N GLY A 135 -32.70 10.71 -7.93
CA GLY A 135 -33.84 10.79 -7.00
C GLY A 135 -34.65 12.10 -7.18
N GLU A 136 -33.96 13.24 -7.26
CA GLU A 136 -34.58 14.54 -7.49
C GLU A 136 -35.36 14.60 -8.80
N LEU A 137 -34.80 14.03 -9.88
CA LEU A 137 -35.47 13.97 -11.18
C LEU A 137 -36.71 13.07 -11.15
N ILE A 138 -36.65 11.96 -10.43
CA ILE A 138 -37.78 11.06 -10.24
C ILE A 138 -38.90 11.74 -9.44
N ASP A 139 -38.58 12.41 -8.32
CA ASP A 139 -39.54 13.17 -7.53
C ASP A 139 -40.24 14.28 -8.34
N GLN A 140 -39.45 15.01 -9.15
CA GLN A 140 -39.96 16.04 -10.07
C GLN A 140 -40.69 15.47 -11.31
N ARG A 141 -40.80 14.17 -11.47
CA ARG A 141 -41.33 13.47 -12.64
C ARG A 141 -40.65 13.81 -13.98
N LYS A 142 -39.41 14.23 -13.92
CA LYS A 142 -38.56 14.49 -15.07
C LYS A 142 -37.87 13.23 -15.60
N PHE A 143 -38.66 12.23 -15.93
CA PHE A 143 -38.13 10.89 -16.33
C PHE A 143 -37.28 10.96 -17.60
N ALA A 144 -37.53 11.92 -18.47
CA ALA A 144 -36.73 12.10 -19.68
C ALA A 144 -35.30 12.54 -19.37
N GLU A 145 -35.12 13.41 -18.38
CA GLU A 145 -33.80 13.85 -17.90
C GLU A 145 -33.12 12.75 -17.05
N ALA A 146 -33.91 11.99 -16.28
CA ALA A 146 -33.41 10.85 -15.52
C ALA A 146 -32.85 9.74 -16.43
N TYR A 147 -33.44 9.51 -17.61
CA TYR A 147 -32.93 8.60 -18.62
C TYR A 147 -31.54 9.00 -19.14
N ASP A 148 -31.29 10.30 -19.27
CA ASP A 148 -30.01 10.80 -19.77
C ASP A 148 -28.84 10.61 -18.76
N LEU A 149 -29.12 10.15 -17.53
CA LEU A 149 -28.11 9.73 -16.55
C LEU A 149 -27.61 8.28 -16.74
N PHE A 150 -28.23 7.55 -17.65
CA PHE A 150 -27.81 6.19 -17.99
C PHE A 150 -26.83 6.17 -19.16
N ASP A 151 -25.95 5.17 -19.15
CA ASP A 151 -24.94 5.04 -20.18
C ASP A 151 -25.51 4.68 -21.56
N SER A 152 -24.68 4.77 -22.60
CA SER A 152 -25.08 4.48 -23.98
C SER A 152 -25.51 3.03 -24.21
N ASP A 153 -24.91 2.08 -23.48
CA ASP A 153 -25.25 0.67 -23.60
C ASP A 153 -26.65 0.39 -23.06
N PHE A 154 -27.00 1.01 -21.93
CA PHE A 154 -28.36 0.97 -21.40
C PHE A 154 -29.33 1.62 -22.37
N GLN A 155 -29.02 2.80 -22.90
CA GLN A 155 -29.87 3.54 -23.82
C GLN A 155 -30.11 2.81 -25.15
N THR A 156 -29.16 1.95 -25.55
CA THR A 156 -29.34 1.08 -26.72
C THR A 156 -30.29 -0.09 -26.43
N ARG A 157 -30.29 -0.60 -25.19
CA ARG A 157 -31.11 -1.74 -24.76
C ARG A 157 -32.55 -1.33 -24.37
N VAL A 158 -32.70 -0.17 -23.78
CA VAL A 158 -33.96 0.33 -23.24
C VAL A 158 -34.29 1.66 -23.88
N SER A 159 -35.35 1.71 -24.67
CA SER A 159 -35.78 2.98 -25.27
C SER A 159 -36.31 3.97 -24.23
N LYS A 160 -36.16 5.27 -24.49
CA LYS A 160 -36.61 6.32 -23.59
C LYS A 160 -38.11 6.21 -23.23
N GLN A 161 -38.94 5.79 -24.19
CA GLN A 161 -40.36 5.55 -23.97
C GLN A 161 -40.64 4.36 -23.05
N ALA A 162 -39.89 3.25 -23.23
CA ALA A 162 -39.98 2.08 -22.37
C ALA A 162 -39.58 2.39 -20.93
N PHE A 163 -38.50 3.15 -20.77
CA PHE A 163 -38.05 3.63 -19.48
C PHE A 163 -39.13 4.46 -18.75
N ILE A 164 -39.66 5.47 -19.42
CA ILE A 164 -40.70 6.35 -18.89
C ILE A 164 -41.98 5.56 -18.54
N SER A 165 -42.43 4.67 -19.43
CA SER A 165 -43.63 3.86 -19.20
C SER A 165 -43.46 2.91 -18.01
N GLN A 166 -42.26 2.32 -17.85
CA GLN A 166 -41.98 1.43 -16.75
C GLN A 166 -41.94 2.14 -15.41
N LEU A 167 -41.27 3.29 -15.33
CA LEU A 167 -41.26 4.09 -14.10
C LEU A 167 -42.64 4.63 -13.75
N THR A 168 -43.40 5.10 -14.73
CA THR A 168 -44.81 5.53 -14.54
C THR A 168 -45.67 4.36 -14.08
N GLY A 169 -45.48 3.16 -14.65
CA GLY A 169 -46.18 1.94 -14.26
C GLY A 169 -45.87 1.52 -12.83
N ILE A 170 -44.60 1.58 -12.42
CA ILE A 170 -44.18 1.28 -11.06
C ILE A 170 -44.81 2.24 -10.06
N GLN A 171 -44.81 3.54 -10.38
CA GLN A 171 -45.47 4.55 -9.55
C GLN A 171 -47.00 4.37 -9.44
N SER A 172 -47.62 3.89 -10.53
CA SER A 172 -49.08 3.65 -10.55
C SER A 172 -49.50 2.31 -9.93
N GLN A 173 -48.73 1.25 -10.09
CA GLN A 173 -49.01 -0.08 -9.56
C GLN A 173 -48.73 -0.23 -8.06
N ARG A 174 -47.70 0.43 -7.59
CA ARG A 174 -47.45 0.56 -6.15
C ARG A 174 -48.20 1.72 -5.58
N LEU A 175 -49.45 1.80 -5.81
CA LEU A 175 -50.50 2.66 -5.21
C LEU A 175 -50.09 3.54 -4.02
N MET A 176 -48.81 3.54 -3.66
CA MET A 176 -48.60 3.72 -2.26
C MET A 176 -47.72 4.86 -1.93
N THR A 177 -46.70 5.18 -2.63
CA THR A 177 -45.89 6.28 -2.13
C THR A 177 -44.93 6.76 -3.20
N PRO A 178 -45.03 8.04 -3.56
CA PRO A 178 -44.02 8.64 -4.45
C PRO A 178 -42.64 8.48 -3.83
N ILE A 179 -41.65 8.28 -4.67
CA ILE A 179 -40.26 8.25 -4.26
C ILE A 179 -39.90 9.68 -3.84
N GLU A 180 -39.47 9.83 -2.60
CA GLU A 180 -39.04 11.12 -2.04
C GLU A 180 -37.55 11.37 -2.31
N ALA A 181 -36.72 10.35 -2.11
CA ALA A 181 -35.29 10.47 -2.33
C ALA A 181 -34.67 9.13 -2.70
N ILE A 182 -33.59 9.17 -3.46
CA ILE A 182 -32.72 8.04 -3.70
C ILE A 182 -31.35 8.41 -3.17
N SER A 183 -30.83 7.59 -2.27
CA SER A 183 -29.52 7.79 -1.67
C SER A 183 -28.62 6.59 -1.90
N TRP A 184 -27.33 6.84 -1.99
CA TRP A 184 -26.33 5.81 -2.10
C TRP A 184 -26.03 5.18 -0.72
N ASN A 185 -25.85 3.85 -0.67
CA ASN A 185 -25.65 3.15 0.60
C ASN A 185 -24.20 3.23 1.15
N GLY A 186 -23.30 3.93 0.47
CA GLY A 186 -21.93 4.14 0.96
C GLY A 186 -20.95 3.00 0.65
N LEU A 187 -21.40 1.86 0.13
CA LEU A 187 -20.55 0.73 -0.23
C LEU A 187 -20.67 0.45 -1.73
N ALA A 188 -19.53 0.34 -2.41
CA ALA A 188 -19.45 -0.06 -3.80
C ALA A 188 -18.27 -1.00 -4.02
N GLU A 189 -18.49 -2.02 -4.82
CA GLU A 189 -17.43 -2.89 -5.34
C GLU A 189 -17.01 -2.36 -6.71
N PHE A 190 -15.76 -1.89 -6.78
CA PHE A 190 -15.21 -1.33 -8.01
C PHE A 190 -14.45 -2.39 -8.78
N HIS A 191 -14.75 -2.52 -10.05
CA HIS A 191 -14.07 -3.39 -11.01
C HIS A 191 -13.58 -2.55 -12.17
N SER A 192 -12.37 -2.82 -12.65
CA SER A 192 -11.84 -2.22 -13.86
C SER A 192 -11.51 -3.30 -14.87
N ASP A 193 -11.86 -3.10 -16.13
CA ASP A 193 -11.47 -3.97 -17.22
C ASP A 193 -10.20 -3.49 -17.93
N GLU A 194 -9.65 -4.35 -18.80
CA GLU A 194 -8.45 -4.04 -19.56
C GLU A 194 -8.66 -2.91 -20.60
N ALA A 195 -9.91 -2.60 -20.92
CA ALA A 195 -10.28 -1.54 -21.85
C ALA A 195 -10.36 -0.15 -21.21
N GLY A 196 -10.09 -0.06 -19.89
CA GLY A 196 -10.18 1.18 -19.13
C GLY A 196 -11.61 1.58 -18.79
N THR A 197 -12.56 0.63 -18.85
CA THR A 197 -13.91 0.82 -18.34
C THR A 197 -13.94 0.43 -16.88
N GLU A 198 -14.44 1.29 -16.05
CA GLU A 198 -14.65 1.02 -14.64
C GLU A 198 -16.13 0.79 -14.37
N THR A 199 -16.44 -0.23 -13.60
CA THR A 199 -17.77 -0.53 -13.12
C THR A 199 -17.82 -0.52 -11.59
N ALA A 200 -18.95 -0.08 -11.04
CA ALA A 200 -19.18 -0.09 -9.61
C ALA A 200 -20.54 -0.73 -9.34
N ASP A 201 -20.51 -1.85 -8.63
CA ASP A 201 -21.73 -2.50 -8.15
C ASP A 201 -22.02 -2.03 -6.73
N SER A 202 -23.23 -1.51 -6.51
CA SER A 202 -23.63 -0.96 -5.23
C SER A 202 -25.13 -1.12 -4.98
N MET A 203 -25.53 -0.88 -3.75
CA MET A 203 -26.94 -0.78 -3.39
C MET A 203 -27.35 0.68 -3.21
N ILE A 204 -28.48 1.02 -3.80
CA ILE A 204 -29.16 2.30 -3.58
C ILE A 204 -30.30 2.11 -2.59
N LYS A 205 -30.54 3.13 -1.79
CA LYS A 205 -31.70 3.21 -0.89
C LYS A 205 -32.72 4.14 -1.51
N VAL A 206 -33.94 3.67 -1.60
CA VAL A 206 -35.08 4.45 -2.08
C VAL A 206 -35.96 4.76 -0.88
N HIS A 207 -36.13 6.04 -0.61
CA HIS A 207 -37.02 6.56 0.42
C HIS A 207 -38.38 6.89 -0.21
N PHE A 208 -39.43 6.42 0.40
CA PHE A 208 -40.80 6.63 -0.06
C PHE A 208 -41.51 7.63 0.85
N LYS A 209 -42.27 8.58 0.28
CA LYS A 209 -42.80 9.78 0.93
C LYS A 209 -43.71 9.50 2.13
N ASP A 210 -44.36 8.48 2.31
CA ASP A 210 -45.27 8.20 3.43
C ASP A 210 -44.99 6.85 4.07
N SER A 211 -43.78 6.30 3.90
CA SER A 211 -43.41 5.00 4.40
C SER A 211 -42.13 5.09 5.23
N ALA A 212 -42.18 4.53 6.43
CA ALA A 212 -40.99 4.33 7.23
C ALA A 212 -40.07 3.22 6.64
N ASN A 213 -40.49 2.55 5.58
CA ASN A 213 -39.76 1.48 4.94
C ASN A 213 -38.86 2.04 3.82
N GLU A 214 -37.56 1.78 3.92
CA GLU A 214 -36.59 2.02 2.86
C GLU A 214 -36.52 0.79 1.94
N GLY A 215 -36.62 1.01 0.64
CA GLY A 215 -36.31 0.01 -0.37
C GLY A 215 -34.80 -0.03 -0.63
N ARG A 216 -34.22 -1.22 -0.73
CA ARG A 216 -32.82 -1.41 -1.16
C ARG A 216 -32.84 -2.12 -2.51
N TYR A 217 -32.11 -1.53 -3.47
CA TYR A 217 -32.07 -2.01 -4.84
C TYR A 217 -30.63 -2.08 -5.33
N SER A 218 -30.30 -3.09 -6.12
CA SER A 218 -29.00 -3.18 -6.76
C SER A 218 -28.90 -2.13 -7.86
N ALA A 219 -27.78 -1.45 -7.93
CA ALA A 219 -27.45 -0.53 -9.01
C ALA A 219 -26.02 -0.77 -9.49
N ARG A 220 -25.86 -0.82 -10.80
CA ARG A 220 -24.57 -0.86 -11.46
C ARG A 220 -24.30 0.47 -12.11
N PHE A 221 -23.10 0.96 -11.90
CA PHE A 221 -22.58 2.18 -12.46
C PHE A 221 -21.42 1.88 -13.38
N ARG A 222 -21.21 2.71 -14.38
CA ARG A 222 -20.12 2.60 -15.33
C ARG A 222 -19.47 3.94 -15.58
N ARG A 223 -18.16 3.91 -15.77
CA ARG A 223 -17.36 5.03 -16.24
C ARG A 223 -16.39 4.55 -17.31
N THR A 224 -16.24 5.30 -18.41
CA THR A 224 -15.25 4.99 -19.45
C THR A 224 -14.18 6.07 -19.41
N GLY A 225 -12.92 5.64 -19.15
CA GLY A 225 -11.80 6.54 -18.95
C GLY A 225 -12.04 7.56 -17.83
N ASP A 226 -11.71 8.84 -18.09
CA ASP A 226 -11.91 9.93 -17.14
C ASP A 226 -13.31 10.58 -17.23
N GLY A 227 -14.28 9.93 -17.88
CA GLY A 227 -15.63 10.42 -18.01
C GLY A 227 -16.41 10.42 -16.69
N PRO A 228 -17.62 10.97 -16.69
CA PRO A 228 -18.49 10.93 -15.51
C PRO A 228 -19.01 9.51 -15.26
N TRP A 229 -19.31 9.22 -14.00
CA TRP A 229 -20.07 8.02 -13.64
C TRP A 229 -21.50 8.13 -14.16
N MET A 230 -22.01 7.06 -14.74
CA MET A 230 -23.36 6.92 -15.26
C MET A 230 -23.99 5.63 -14.75
N PHE A 231 -25.31 5.55 -14.72
CA PHE A 231 -25.99 4.29 -14.43
C PHE A 231 -25.81 3.33 -15.63
N ASP A 232 -25.28 2.14 -15.38
CA ASP A 232 -25.28 1.05 -16.37
C ASP A 232 -26.59 0.26 -16.30
N ASN A 233 -27.08 -0.02 -15.09
CA ASN A 233 -28.34 -0.73 -14.90
C ASN A 233 -28.86 -0.62 -13.47
N ILE A 234 -30.15 -0.80 -13.30
CA ILE A 234 -30.83 -1.08 -12.04
C ILE A 234 -31.62 -2.37 -12.25
N PRO A 235 -31.03 -3.55 -11.99
CA PRO A 235 -31.58 -4.86 -12.38
C PRO A 235 -32.98 -5.15 -11.82
N ASP A 236 -33.29 -4.60 -10.65
CA ASP A 236 -34.59 -4.78 -10.01
C ASP A 236 -35.72 -4.07 -10.75
N TYR A 237 -35.39 -3.02 -11.49
CA TYR A 237 -36.35 -2.26 -12.30
C TYR A 237 -36.24 -2.59 -13.78
N PHE A 238 -35.04 -2.85 -14.26
CA PHE A 238 -34.74 -3.14 -15.67
C PHE A 238 -33.95 -4.47 -15.75
N PRO A 239 -34.63 -5.60 -15.66
CA PRO A 239 -33.96 -6.90 -15.70
C PRO A 239 -33.18 -7.05 -17.02
N PRO A 240 -31.98 -7.63 -16.99
CA PRO A 240 -31.22 -7.88 -18.19
C PRO A 240 -32.04 -8.76 -19.13
N ALA A 241 -31.93 -8.51 -20.43
CA ALA A 241 -32.60 -9.34 -21.43
C ALA A 241 -32.24 -10.81 -21.18
N ARG A 242 -33.26 -11.69 -21.05
CA ARG A 242 -33.00 -13.10 -20.92
C ARG A 242 -32.16 -13.56 -22.12
N PRO A 243 -31.04 -14.28 -21.90
CA PRO A 243 -30.34 -14.87 -23.02
C PRO A 243 -31.35 -15.74 -23.81
N PRO A 244 -31.26 -15.77 -25.15
CA PRO A 244 -32.11 -16.65 -25.94
C PRO A 244 -31.97 -18.06 -25.43
N ALA A 245 -33.13 -18.73 -25.21
CA ALA A 245 -33.14 -20.13 -24.77
C ALA A 245 -32.33 -20.97 -25.77
N GLN A 246 -31.26 -21.57 -25.29
CA GLN A 246 -30.42 -22.49 -26.07
C GLN A 246 -31.16 -23.81 -26.29
#